data_3c279db79dc3a23ba534677c743f9b56
#
_entry.id   3c279db79dc3a23ba534677c743f9b56
#
_cell.length_a   1.000
_cell.length_b   1.000
_cell.length_c   1.000
_cell.angle_alpha   90.00
_cell.angle_beta   90.00
_cell.angle_gamma   90.00
#
_symmetry.space_group_name_H-M   'P 1'
#
loop_
_entity.id
_entity.type
_entity.pdbx_description
1 polymer ?
#
loop_
_entity_poly.entity_id
_entity_poly.type
_entity_poly.pdbx_seq_one_letter_code
_entity_poly.pdbx_strand_id
1 'polypeptide(L)'
;MKNSLSGLLWLRVLVIGVTLFHLFTLPPLSAQSALSIIMESQNFAASNYSIYPDTALPRLTPAPEGREPFYISHYGRHGSRYVENRRAFDVPYNMLCRADSLNALSVTGKRVLRNMQAIFADTDKHWGDLTSFGQRQHRGIAQRMMERFPEVFDGDAHVDARSTVVPRCILSMGSALHVMASKNPQLYITMRASQEDMWYMNHQDTLLRKNAMTAEATKAYDEFIEERKPNERLMKLLFVNPDSVRGVVNDIWLNYYLIKMGLFQMNTHLYKDTYITNLFTDHEIYRLWQWENVWWYIMHGPCLLNGGKQPYTQRYLLRQIINDADSCMKLERPGVQLRFGHETVLLPLVCLIGINGFDLETDRLEELEEKGWWASKVFPMGSNLQFIFYRRDIHDEDVLFKVLLNEREATLPIPTDIAPYYHWLDFREHYLKKIEAYEQLRNATSSKGQ
;
A
#
# COMPACT_ATOMS: atom_id res chain seq x y z
N MET A 1 73.78 45.52 -49.50
CA MET A 1 73.08 46.79 -49.26
C MET A 1 71.67 46.49 -48.75
N LYS A 2 71.34 47.00 -47.57
CA LYS A 2 70.04 47.30 -46.98
C LYS A 2 69.11 46.10 -46.72
N ASN A 3 69.01 45.61 -45.54
CA ASN A 3 68.10 45.98 -44.42
C ASN A 3 66.61 45.59 -44.71
N SER A 4 66.01 44.78 -43.95
CA SER A 4 65.49 45.18 -42.64
C SER A 4 64.90 43.99 -41.90
N LEU A 5 65.21 44.00 -40.60
CA LEU A 5 64.53 43.16 -39.57
C LEU A 5 63.06 43.60 -39.43
N SER A 6 62.18 42.63 -39.28
CA SER A 6 60.98 42.89 -38.58
C SER A 6 60.67 41.65 -37.73
N GLY A 7 60.68 41.88 -36.43
CA GLY A 7 60.43 40.86 -35.41
C GLY A 7 58.99 40.40 -35.41
N LEU A 8 58.78 39.11 -35.35
CA LEU A 8 57.47 38.52 -35.06
C LEU A 8 57.32 38.32 -33.55
N LEU A 9 56.53 39.16 -32.96
CA LEU A 9 56.03 39.00 -31.60
C LEU A 9 55.09 37.78 -31.58
N TRP A 10 55.50 36.73 -30.81
CA TRP A 10 54.61 35.62 -30.55
C TRP A 10 53.60 36.00 -29.45
N LEU A 11 52.42 36.37 -29.88
CA LEU A 11 51.26 36.52 -29.00
C LEU A 11 50.73 35.12 -28.66
N ARG A 12 51.05 34.63 -27.45
CA ARG A 12 50.40 33.43 -26.91
C ARG A 12 48.98 33.84 -26.51
N VAL A 13 48.00 33.51 -27.34
CA VAL A 13 46.59 33.60 -26.99
C VAL A 13 46.28 32.33 -26.14
N LEU A 14 46.11 32.59 -24.86
CA LEU A 14 45.57 31.57 -23.92
C LEU A 14 44.08 31.45 -24.21
N VAL A 15 43.71 30.42 -25.01
CA VAL A 15 42.31 30.05 -25.17
C VAL A 15 41.88 29.35 -23.90
N ILE A 16 41.29 30.08 -22.95
CA ILE A 16 40.52 29.52 -21.84
C ILE A 16 39.25 28.95 -22.44
N GLY A 17 39.25 27.67 -22.72
CA GLY A 17 38.06 26.90 -23.04
C GLY A 17 37.11 26.88 -21.83
N VAL A 18 36.22 27.81 -21.75
CA VAL A 18 35.05 27.72 -20.86
C VAL A 18 34.15 26.65 -21.46
N THR A 19 34.34 25.41 -21.04
CA THR A 19 33.35 24.36 -21.24
C THR A 19 32.14 24.73 -20.40
N LEU A 20 31.18 25.40 -21.02
CA LEU A 20 29.82 25.52 -20.53
C LEU A 20 29.26 24.09 -20.43
N PHE A 21 29.35 23.48 -19.25
CA PHE A 21 28.49 22.39 -18.87
C PHE A 21 27.06 22.96 -18.89
N HIS A 22 26.37 22.85 -20.00
CA HIS A 22 24.95 22.89 -20.02
C HIS A 22 24.48 21.68 -19.20
N LEU A 23 24.32 21.87 -17.90
CA LEU A 23 23.39 21.07 -17.12
C LEU A 23 22.07 21.20 -17.85
N PHE A 24 21.78 20.22 -18.71
CA PHE A 24 20.42 19.89 -19.06
C PHE A 24 19.75 19.50 -17.73
N THR A 25 19.22 20.49 -17.02
CA THR A 25 18.16 20.24 -16.09
C THR A 25 17.02 19.72 -16.95
N LEU A 26 16.95 18.39 -17.05
CA LEU A 26 15.69 17.74 -17.47
C LEU A 26 14.64 18.45 -16.61
N PRO A 27 13.57 18.98 -17.21
CA PRO A 27 12.48 19.51 -16.41
C PRO A 27 12.13 18.41 -15.40
N PRO A 28 11.89 18.73 -14.13
CA PRO A 28 11.48 17.72 -13.17
C PRO A 28 10.35 16.97 -13.86
N LEU A 29 10.49 15.63 -13.98
CA LEU A 29 9.41 14.79 -14.47
C LEU A 29 8.20 15.28 -13.68
N SER A 30 7.23 15.95 -14.34
CA SER A 30 6.10 16.53 -13.62
C SER A 30 5.48 15.37 -12.86
N ALA A 31 5.51 15.45 -11.54
CA ALA A 31 5.02 14.36 -10.71
C ALA A 31 3.60 14.08 -11.19
N GLN A 32 3.38 12.88 -11.72
CA GLN A 32 2.09 12.50 -12.29
C GLN A 32 1.03 12.69 -11.20
N SER A 33 0.00 13.49 -11.44
CA SER A 33 -1.05 13.73 -10.45
C SER A 33 -1.89 12.48 -10.24
N ALA A 34 -2.50 12.33 -9.07
CA ALA A 34 -3.40 11.19 -8.82
C ALA A 34 -4.57 11.18 -9.83
N LEU A 35 -5.07 12.34 -10.22
CA LEU A 35 -6.09 12.44 -11.27
C LEU A 35 -5.61 11.86 -12.60
N SER A 36 -4.39 12.18 -13.05
CA SER A 36 -3.88 11.63 -14.32
C SER A 36 -3.73 10.10 -14.28
N ILE A 37 -3.30 9.54 -13.14
CA ILE A 37 -3.24 8.08 -12.97
C ILE A 37 -4.64 7.45 -12.98
N ILE A 38 -5.64 8.10 -12.37
CA ILE A 38 -7.03 7.63 -12.35
C ILE A 38 -7.63 7.67 -13.76
N MET A 39 -7.33 8.70 -14.55
CA MET A 39 -7.76 8.79 -15.96
C MET A 39 -7.15 7.67 -16.83
N GLU A 40 -5.92 7.25 -16.54
CA GLU A 40 -5.29 6.11 -17.20
C GLU A 40 -5.87 4.76 -16.71
N SER A 41 -6.13 4.66 -15.40
CA SER A 41 -6.65 3.46 -14.78
C SER A 41 -7.41 3.76 -13.49
N GLN A 42 -8.72 3.56 -13.50
CA GLN A 42 -9.56 3.72 -12.31
C GLN A 42 -9.19 2.76 -11.16
N ASN A 43 -8.39 1.71 -11.44
CA ASN A 43 -7.89 0.80 -10.40
C ASN A 43 -7.18 1.53 -9.26
N PHE A 44 -6.47 2.61 -9.56
CA PHE A 44 -5.77 3.40 -8.55
C PHE A 44 -6.73 4.03 -7.53
N ALA A 45 -7.92 4.46 -7.98
CA ALA A 45 -8.94 5.04 -7.14
C ALA A 45 -9.69 4.02 -6.26
N ALA A 46 -9.54 2.73 -6.55
CA ALA A 46 -10.19 1.69 -5.76
C ALA A 46 -9.66 1.59 -4.31
N SER A 47 -8.62 2.38 -3.96
CA SER A 47 -8.07 2.44 -2.61
C SER A 47 -7.68 1.04 -2.10
N ASN A 48 -8.22 0.59 -0.98
CA ASN A 48 -7.97 -0.76 -0.46
C ASN A 48 -8.63 -1.89 -1.28
N TYR A 49 -9.34 -1.58 -2.36
CA TYR A 49 -9.84 -2.55 -3.34
C TYR A 49 -9.04 -2.56 -4.64
N SER A 50 -7.99 -1.75 -4.75
CA SER A 50 -7.10 -1.78 -5.92
C SER A 50 -6.52 -3.18 -6.09
N ILE A 51 -6.59 -3.73 -7.30
CA ILE A 51 -5.94 -5.00 -7.61
C ILE A 51 -4.44 -4.82 -7.73
N TYR A 52 -3.67 -5.85 -7.39
CA TYR A 52 -2.21 -5.84 -7.54
C TYR A 52 -1.83 -5.55 -8.98
N PRO A 53 -0.92 -4.61 -9.24
CA PRO A 53 -0.57 -4.26 -10.61
C PRO A 53 0.09 -5.44 -11.32
N ASP A 54 -0.47 -5.80 -12.48
CA ASP A 54 0.10 -6.79 -13.41
C ASP A 54 0.97 -6.07 -14.46
N THR A 55 1.89 -5.25 -13.97
CA THR A 55 2.84 -4.53 -14.80
C THR A 55 4.22 -5.14 -14.70
N ALA A 56 5.02 -4.99 -15.75
CA ALA A 56 6.42 -5.39 -15.72
C ALA A 56 7.13 -4.72 -14.54
N LEU A 57 7.75 -5.55 -13.71
CA LEU A 57 8.49 -5.06 -12.55
C LEU A 57 9.88 -4.56 -13.00
N PRO A 58 10.39 -3.48 -12.40
CA PRO A 58 11.72 -3.01 -12.69
C PRO A 58 12.77 -4.06 -12.31
N ARG A 59 13.90 -4.00 -12.99
CA ARG A 59 15.08 -4.77 -12.62
C ARG A 59 15.58 -4.26 -11.27
N LEU A 60 15.89 -5.17 -10.37
CA LEU A 60 16.48 -4.83 -9.08
C LEU A 60 17.97 -4.51 -9.23
N THR A 61 18.48 -3.66 -8.36
CA THR A 61 19.93 -3.44 -8.21
C THR A 61 20.62 -4.77 -7.89
N PRO A 62 21.70 -5.14 -8.59
CA PRO A 62 22.43 -6.39 -8.32
C PRO A 62 22.92 -6.47 -6.88
N ALA A 63 23.10 -7.70 -6.37
CA ALA A 63 23.68 -7.92 -5.05
C ALA A 63 25.00 -7.16 -4.88
N PRO A 64 25.33 -6.65 -3.66
CA PRO A 64 26.63 -6.03 -3.40
C PRO A 64 27.77 -7.02 -3.66
N GLU A 65 28.91 -6.51 -4.10
CA GLU A 65 30.05 -7.33 -4.45
C GLU A 65 30.45 -8.31 -3.32
N GLY A 66 30.63 -9.57 -3.66
CA GLY A 66 30.97 -10.63 -2.73
C GLY A 66 29.90 -11.03 -1.72
N ARG A 67 28.64 -10.58 -1.92
CA ARG A 67 27.51 -10.92 -1.05
C ARG A 67 26.42 -11.60 -1.84
N GLU A 68 25.72 -12.53 -1.18
CA GLU A 68 24.58 -13.24 -1.75
C GLU A 68 23.33 -13.06 -0.87
N PRO A 69 22.12 -13.07 -1.47
CA PRO A 69 20.90 -13.09 -0.68
C PRO A 69 20.79 -14.42 0.06
N PHE A 70 20.52 -14.39 1.37
CA PHE A 70 20.45 -15.59 2.19
C PHE A 70 19.19 -15.72 3.02
N TYR A 71 18.48 -14.62 3.22
CA TYR A 71 17.25 -14.58 4.02
C TYR A 71 16.26 -13.54 3.50
N ILE A 72 14.98 -13.88 3.54
CA ILE A 72 13.87 -12.95 3.23
C ILE A 72 12.90 -12.90 4.39
N SER A 73 12.62 -11.68 4.90
CA SER A 73 11.52 -11.43 5.82
C SER A 73 10.40 -10.71 5.07
N HIS A 74 9.22 -11.32 5.04
CA HIS A 74 8.08 -10.83 4.27
C HIS A 74 6.86 -10.57 5.15
N TYR A 75 6.12 -9.49 4.88
CA TYR A 75 4.75 -9.28 5.33
C TYR A 75 3.87 -8.93 4.13
N GLY A 76 2.85 -9.74 3.85
CA GLY A 76 1.92 -9.55 2.75
C GLY A 76 0.48 -9.38 3.23
N ARG A 77 -0.27 -8.56 2.52
CA ARG A 77 -1.72 -8.45 2.60
C ARG A 77 -2.34 -9.63 1.84
N HIS A 78 -3.52 -10.11 2.27
CA HIS A 78 -4.32 -11.06 1.49
C HIS A 78 -4.57 -10.56 0.05
N GLY A 79 -4.83 -11.47 -0.88
CA GLY A 79 -5.16 -11.15 -2.27
C GLY A 79 -6.56 -10.57 -2.46
N SER A 80 -6.94 -10.33 -3.71
CA SER A 80 -8.28 -9.88 -4.11
C SER A 80 -9.36 -10.74 -3.48
N ARG A 81 -10.38 -10.09 -2.94
CA ARG A 81 -11.49 -10.70 -2.19
C ARG A 81 -12.82 -10.11 -2.57
N TYR A 82 -13.90 -10.77 -2.22
CA TYR A 82 -15.24 -10.20 -2.22
C TYR A 82 -15.36 -9.08 -1.18
N VAL A 83 -16.36 -8.21 -1.34
CA VAL A 83 -16.64 -7.16 -0.35
C VAL A 83 -16.90 -7.79 1.02
N GLU A 84 -16.30 -7.21 2.05
CA GLU A 84 -16.36 -7.78 3.40
C GLU A 84 -17.58 -7.28 4.19
N ASN A 85 -17.94 -6.02 3.99
CA ASN A 85 -18.98 -5.37 4.76
C ASN A 85 -20.27 -5.26 3.94
N ARG A 86 -21.27 -6.02 4.33
CA ARG A 86 -22.60 -6.00 3.73
C ARG A 86 -23.22 -4.60 3.69
N ARG A 87 -22.93 -3.74 4.67
CA ARG A 87 -23.42 -2.35 4.69
C ARG A 87 -23.02 -1.57 3.42
N ALA A 88 -21.82 -1.81 2.89
CA ALA A 88 -21.38 -1.14 1.67
C ALA A 88 -22.27 -1.47 0.46
N PHE A 89 -22.89 -2.64 0.46
CA PHE A 89 -23.89 -3.06 -0.52
C PHE A 89 -25.31 -2.58 -0.13
N ASP A 90 -25.74 -2.84 1.10
CA ASP A 90 -27.12 -2.61 1.55
C ASP A 90 -27.52 -1.13 1.48
N VAL A 91 -26.61 -0.20 1.77
CA VAL A 91 -26.94 1.24 1.77
C VAL A 91 -27.40 1.73 0.41
N PRO A 92 -26.62 1.63 -0.69
CA PRO A 92 -27.07 2.08 -2.00
C PRO A 92 -28.22 1.22 -2.54
N TYR A 93 -28.23 -0.08 -2.30
CA TYR A 93 -29.30 -0.97 -2.73
C TYR A 93 -30.65 -0.60 -2.14
N ASN A 94 -30.73 -0.38 -0.83
CA ASN A 94 -31.96 0.01 -0.16
C ASN A 94 -32.46 1.39 -0.60
N MET A 95 -31.58 2.35 -0.88
CA MET A 95 -31.93 3.65 -1.43
C MET A 95 -32.60 3.49 -2.82
N LEU A 96 -32.00 2.67 -3.68
CA LEU A 96 -32.57 2.40 -5.02
C LEU A 96 -33.87 1.64 -4.95
N CYS A 97 -34.02 0.65 -4.08
CA CYS A 97 -35.30 -0.06 -3.88
C CYS A 97 -36.45 0.86 -3.40
N ARG A 98 -36.12 1.76 -2.45
CA ARG A 98 -37.12 2.77 -1.98
C ARG A 98 -37.53 3.72 -3.10
N ALA A 99 -36.59 4.18 -3.92
CA ALA A 99 -36.88 5.03 -5.05
C ALA A 99 -37.71 4.29 -6.13
N ASP A 100 -37.44 3.00 -6.34
CA ASP A 100 -38.21 2.17 -7.28
C ASP A 100 -39.65 1.99 -6.81
N SER A 101 -39.90 1.76 -5.52
CA SER A 101 -41.25 1.66 -4.95
C SER A 101 -42.08 2.95 -5.09
N LEU A 102 -41.39 4.09 -5.24
CA LEU A 102 -42.02 5.40 -5.52
C LEU A 102 -42.17 5.67 -7.03
N ASN A 103 -41.81 4.72 -7.91
CA ASN A 103 -41.71 4.90 -9.36
C ASN A 103 -40.79 6.07 -9.78
N ALA A 104 -39.82 6.41 -8.95
CA ALA A 104 -38.93 7.54 -9.16
C ALA A 104 -37.67 7.23 -9.98
N LEU A 105 -37.33 5.95 -10.19
CA LEU A 105 -36.14 5.56 -10.96
C LEU A 105 -36.30 5.85 -12.45
N SER A 106 -35.26 6.48 -13.03
CA SER A 106 -35.11 6.60 -14.47
C SER A 106 -34.80 5.23 -15.10
N VAL A 107 -34.72 5.18 -16.44
CA VAL A 107 -34.27 3.98 -17.16
C VAL A 107 -32.84 3.56 -16.68
N THR A 108 -31.95 4.53 -16.47
CA THR A 108 -30.59 4.28 -15.93
C THR A 108 -30.68 3.81 -14.48
N GLY A 109 -31.50 4.42 -13.63
CA GLY A 109 -31.67 4.00 -12.23
C GLY A 109 -32.15 2.55 -12.12
N LYS A 110 -33.14 2.14 -12.94
CA LYS A 110 -33.58 0.74 -13.01
C LYS A 110 -32.51 -0.22 -13.48
N ARG A 111 -31.62 0.20 -14.41
CA ARG A 111 -30.47 -0.61 -14.82
C ARG A 111 -29.47 -0.78 -13.68
N VAL A 112 -29.17 0.31 -12.95
CA VAL A 112 -28.26 0.25 -11.79
C VAL A 112 -28.82 -0.67 -10.70
N LEU A 113 -30.13 -0.61 -10.41
CA LEU A 113 -30.75 -1.51 -9.45
C LEU A 113 -30.60 -2.99 -9.88
N ARG A 114 -30.80 -3.32 -11.16
CA ARG A 114 -30.56 -4.69 -11.67
C ARG A 114 -29.08 -5.09 -11.55
N ASN A 115 -28.15 -4.18 -11.82
CA ASN A 115 -26.72 -4.46 -11.62
C ASN A 115 -26.39 -4.74 -10.16
N MET A 116 -26.96 -3.99 -9.22
CA MET A 116 -26.80 -4.26 -7.78
C MET A 116 -27.39 -5.63 -7.39
N GLN A 117 -28.51 -6.05 -7.99
CA GLN A 117 -29.07 -7.39 -7.78
C GLN A 117 -28.14 -8.51 -8.29
N ALA A 118 -27.52 -8.31 -9.46
CA ALA A 118 -26.53 -9.24 -10.00
C ALA A 118 -25.29 -9.34 -9.12
N ILE A 119 -24.78 -8.20 -8.63
CA ILE A 119 -23.66 -8.16 -7.68
C ILE A 119 -24.01 -8.91 -6.39
N PHE A 120 -25.24 -8.72 -5.88
CA PHE A 120 -25.70 -9.44 -4.69
C PHE A 120 -25.72 -10.95 -4.92
N ALA A 121 -26.28 -11.39 -6.02
CA ALA A 121 -26.39 -12.82 -6.35
C ALA A 121 -25.01 -13.51 -6.44
N ASP A 122 -23.98 -12.80 -6.92
CA ASP A 122 -22.58 -13.28 -6.97
C ASP A 122 -21.90 -13.22 -5.60
N THR A 123 -22.19 -12.19 -4.81
CA THR A 123 -21.49 -11.93 -3.54
C THR A 123 -22.14 -12.66 -2.35
N ASP A 124 -23.43 -13.01 -2.45
CA ASP A 124 -24.15 -13.66 -1.35
C ASP A 124 -23.45 -14.97 -0.97
N LYS A 125 -23.20 -15.16 0.33
CA LYS A 125 -22.42 -16.26 0.92
C LYS A 125 -20.89 -16.21 0.68
N HIS A 126 -20.38 -15.17 -0.01
CA HIS A 126 -18.94 -14.97 -0.29
C HIS A 126 -18.36 -13.71 0.37
N TRP A 127 -19.04 -13.15 1.37
CA TRP A 127 -18.60 -11.90 2.02
C TRP A 127 -17.19 -12.03 2.62
N GLY A 128 -16.22 -11.31 2.01
CA GLY A 128 -14.82 -11.32 2.43
C GLY A 128 -14.00 -12.52 1.98
N ASP A 129 -14.55 -13.42 1.20
CA ASP A 129 -13.83 -14.59 0.67
C ASP A 129 -12.77 -14.18 -0.37
N LEU A 130 -11.65 -14.91 -0.38
CA LEU A 130 -10.61 -14.73 -1.39
C LEU A 130 -11.13 -15.14 -2.78
N THR A 131 -10.97 -14.25 -3.77
CA THR A 131 -11.34 -14.58 -5.16
C THR A 131 -10.24 -15.39 -5.86
N SER A 132 -10.56 -15.97 -7.02
CA SER A 132 -9.57 -16.62 -7.88
C SER A 132 -8.47 -15.64 -8.36
N PHE A 133 -8.79 -14.32 -8.46
CA PHE A 133 -7.81 -13.27 -8.72
C PHE A 133 -6.80 -13.17 -7.57
N GLY A 134 -7.28 -13.18 -6.32
CA GLY A 134 -6.41 -13.13 -5.15
C GLY A 134 -5.47 -14.32 -5.05
N GLN A 135 -5.95 -15.53 -5.39
CA GLN A 135 -5.08 -16.70 -5.47
C GLN A 135 -3.99 -16.54 -6.54
N ARG A 136 -4.35 -16.06 -7.74
CA ARG A 136 -3.36 -15.82 -8.82
C ARG A 136 -2.32 -14.79 -8.44
N GLN A 137 -2.71 -13.71 -7.75
CA GLN A 137 -1.79 -12.68 -7.26
C GLN A 137 -0.70 -13.29 -6.38
N HIS A 138 -1.07 -14.08 -5.37
CA HIS A 138 -0.09 -14.68 -4.47
C HIS A 138 0.76 -15.76 -5.14
N ARG A 139 0.21 -16.52 -6.09
CA ARG A 139 1.01 -17.44 -6.91
C ARG A 139 2.07 -16.68 -7.71
N GLY A 140 1.69 -15.57 -8.37
CA GLY A 140 2.62 -14.76 -9.15
C GLY A 140 3.71 -14.11 -8.29
N ILE A 141 3.35 -13.56 -7.13
CA ILE A 141 4.29 -12.95 -6.18
C ILE A 141 5.30 -13.99 -5.68
N ALA A 142 4.82 -15.17 -5.26
CA ALA A 142 5.70 -16.28 -4.82
C ALA A 142 6.63 -16.74 -5.92
N GLN A 143 6.11 -16.89 -7.14
CA GLN A 143 6.91 -17.28 -8.30
C GLN A 143 8.05 -16.28 -8.57
N ARG A 144 7.74 -14.98 -8.63
CA ARG A 144 8.74 -13.94 -8.87
C ARG A 144 9.74 -13.80 -7.73
N MET A 145 9.32 -14.03 -6.48
CA MET A 145 10.22 -14.05 -5.33
C MET A 145 11.28 -15.15 -5.49
N MET A 146 10.89 -16.37 -5.84
CA MET A 146 11.82 -17.48 -6.09
C MET A 146 12.73 -17.24 -7.32
N GLU A 147 12.19 -16.60 -8.37
CA GLU A 147 12.96 -16.29 -9.60
C GLU A 147 13.99 -15.18 -9.39
N ARG A 148 13.74 -14.24 -8.46
CA ARG A 148 14.63 -13.11 -8.16
C ARG A 148 15.69 -13.43 -7.13
N PHE A 149 15.42 -14.39 -6.25
CA PHE A 149 16.29 -14.77 -5.13
C PHE A 149 16.41 -16.29 -5.03
N PRO A 150 16.85 -16.98 -6.10
CA PRO A 150 16.88 -18.45 -6.11
C PRO A 150 17.76 -19.03 -5.01
N GLU A 151 18.82 -18.30 -4.59
CA GLU A 151 19.77 -18.72 -3.56
C GLU A 151 19.07 -18.95 -2.20
N VAL A 152 18.04 -18.17 -1.90
CA VAL A 152 17.26 -18.26 -0.64
C VAL A 152 16.39 -19.51 -0.60
N PHE A 153 16.05 -20.06 -1.78
CA PHE A 153 15.14 -21.21 -1.94
C PHE A 153 15.83 -22.48 -2.42
N ASP A 154 17.18 -22.54 -2.36
CA ASP A 154 17.92 -23.68 -2.84
C ASP A 154 17.82 -24.88 -1.86
N GLY A 155 17.78 -26.10 -2.43
CA GLY A 155 17.77 -27.36 -1.68
C GLY A 155 16.61 -27.45 -0.68
N ASP A 156 16.92 -27.78 0.57
CA ASP A 156 15.98 -27.96 1.67
C ASP A 156 15.75 -26.68 2.51
N ALA A 157 15.90 -25.51 1.88
CA ALA A 157 15.72 -24.21 2.55
C ALA A 157 14.40 -24.14 3.31
N HIS A 158 14.40 -23.51 4.49
CA HIS A 158 13.23 -23.42 5.33
C HIS A 158 12.28 -22.30 4.87
N VAL A 159 11.01 -22.62 4.69
CA VAL A 159 9.92 -21.67 4.46
C VAL A 159 9.02 -21.67 5.69
N ASP A 160 9.22 -20.69 6.59
CA ASP A 160 8.36 -20.48 7.76
C ASP A 160 7.21 -19.54 7.39
N ALA A 161 6.02 -20.06 7.18
CA ALA A 161 4.85 -19.31 6.76
C ALA A 161 3.83 -19.14 7.89
N ARG A 162 3.46 -17.90 8.17
CA ARG A 162 2.48 -17.55 9.19
C ARG A 162 1.37 -16.68 8.61
N SER A 163 0.15 -16.89 9.07
CA SER A 163 -1.03 -16.12 8.66
C SER A 163 -1.84 -15.66 9.86
N THR A 164 -2.56 -14.56 9.72
CA THR A 164 -3.67 -14.30 10.63
C THR A 164 -4.71 -15.42 10.50
N VAL A 165 -5.56 -15.58 11.52
CA VAL A 165 -6.59 -16.63 11.55
C VAL A 165 -7.78 -16.37 10.60
N VAL A 166 -7.67 -15.36 9.75
CA VAL A 166 -8.72 -14.99 8.80
C VAL A 166 -8.60 -15.84 7.53
N PRO A 167 -9.69 -16.55 7.08
CA PRO A 167 -9.62 -17.51 5.98
C PRO A 167 -8.94 -16.98 4.70
N ARG A 168 -9.23 -15.75 4.27
CA ARG A 168 -8.60 -15.17 3.08
C ARG A 168 -7.08 -15.03 3.18
N CYS A 169 -6.56 -14.79 4.40
CA CYS A 169 -5.11 -14.70 4.62
C CYS A 169 -4.48 -16.10 4.58
N ILE A 170 -5.13 -17.09 5.19
CA ILE A 170 -4.71 -18.51 5.16
C ILE A 170 -4.68 -19.02 3.71
N LEU A 171 -5.72 -18.73 2.94
CA LEU A 171 -5.80 -19.15 1.53
C LEU A 171 -4.79 -18.42 0.64
N SER A 172 -4.46 -17.16 0.96
CA SER A 172 -3.38 -16.43 0.30
C SER A 172 -2.03 -17.07 0.57
N MET A 173 -1.74 -17.40 1.84
CA MET A 173 -0.56 -18.17 2.24
C MET A 173 -0.48 -19.52 1.49
N GLY A 174 -1.55 -20.31 1.52
CA GLY A 174 -1.61 -21.60 0.83
C GLY A 174 -1.37 -21.47 -0.68
N SER A 175 -1.86 -20.38 -1.32
CA SER A 175 -1.64 -20.13 -2.74
C SER A 175 -0.18 -19.84 -3.07
N ALA A 176 0.54 -19.10 -2.20
CA ALA A 176 1.98 -18.87 -2.34
C ALA A 176 2.79 -20.16 -2.14
N LEU A 177 2.50 -20.88 -1.05
CA LEU A 177 3.21 -22.13 -0.71
C LEU A 177 3.03 -23.22 -1.76
N HIS A 178 1.86 -23.28 -2.41
CA HIS A 178 1.62 -24.22 -3.50
C HIS A 178 2.63 -24.04 -4.65
N VAL A 179 2.93 -22.80 -5.03
CA VAL A 179 3.93 -22.52 -6.07
C VAL A 179 5.33 -22.85 -5.59
N MET A 180 5.68 -22.47 -4.36
CA MET A 180 7.01 -22.75 -3.80
C MET A 180 7.29 -24.26 -3.75
N ALA A 181 6.37 -25.05 -3.21
CA ALA A 181 6.49 -26.50 -3.17
C ALA A 181 6.53 -27.15 -4.56
N SER A 182 5.79 -26.61 -5.54
CA SER A 182 5.81 -27.11 -6.91
C SER A 182 7.12 -26.83 -7.64
N LYS A 183 7.76 -25.66 -7.37
CA LYS A 183 9.03 -25.27 -7.99
C LYS A 183 10.24 -25.95 -7.34
N ASN A 184 10.23 -26.08 -6.03
CA ASN A 184 11.24 -26.84 -5.27
C ASN A 184 10.58 -27.79 -4.25
N PRO A 185 10.39 -29.06 -4.58
CA PRO A 185 9.79 -30.04 -3.69
C PRO A 185 10.66 -30.42 -2.46
N GLN A 186 11.93 -29.98 -2.42
CA GLN A 186 12.85 -30.25 -1.30
C GLN A 186 12.66 -29.26 -0.15
N LEU A 187 12.00 -28.11 -0.38
CA LEU A 187 11.81 -27.09 0.64
C LEU A 187 11.19 -27.68 1.92
N TYR A 188 11.77 -27.34 3.06
CA TYR A 188 11.18 -27.61 4.35
C TYR A 188 10.14 -26.53 4.69
N ILE A 189 8.86 -26.80 4.43
CA ILE A 189 7.77 -25.83 4.60
C ILE A 189 7.07 -26.08 5.93
N THR A 190 7.03 -25.06 6.79
CA THR A 190 6.18 -25.01 7.97
C THR A 190 5.12 -23.92 7.76
N MET A 191 3.86 -24.20 8.18
CA MET A 191 2.80 -23.21 8.08
C MET A 191 1.96 -23.18 9.36
N ARG A 192 1.61 -21.96 9.79
CA ARG A 192 0.83 -21.73 11.00
C ARG A 192 -0.17 -20.59 10.82
N ALA A 193 -1.37 -20.76 11.37
CA ALA A 193 -2.35 -19.72 11.56
C ALA A 193 -2.91 -19.88 12.98
N SER A 194 -2.41 -19.11 13.94
CA SER A 194 -2.70 -19.28 15.38
C SER A 194 -3.10 -17.97 16.04
N GLN A 195 -4.01 -18.05 16.99
CA GLN A 195 -4.32 -16.94 17.90
C GLN A 195 -3.09 -16.48 18.69
N GLU A 196 -2.14 -17.40 18.93
CA GLU A 196 -0.88 -17.13 19.60
C GLU A 196 -0.05 -16.05 18.88
N ASP A 197 -0.14 -15.94 17.54
CA ASP A 197 0.61 -14.96 16.76
C ASP A 197 -0.13 -13.61 16.64
N MET A 198 -1.41 -13.52 17.00
CA MET A 198 -2.23 -12.33 16.71
C MET A 198 -1.79 -11.08 17.48
N TRP A 199 -1.09 -11.22 18.59
CA TRP A 199 -0.59 -10.10 19.37
C TRP A 199 0.41 -9.21 18.59
N TYR A 200 1.09 -9.75 17.58
CA TYR A 200 1.97 -8.98 16.69
C TYR A 200 1.49 -8.97 15.23
N MET A 201 0.94 -10.09 14.71
CA MET A 201 0.50 -10.22 13.32
C MET A 201 -0.71 -9.33 12.97
N ASN A 202 -1.58 -9.09 13.94
CA ASN A 202 -2.80 -8.28 13.79
C ASN A 202 -3.14 -7.58 15.09
N HIS A 203 -2.15 -6.93 15.70
CA HIS A 203 -2.34 -6.24 16.97
C HIS A 203 -3.39 -5.14 16.86
N GLN A 204 -4.39 -5.19 17.73
CA GLN A 204 -5.46 -4.20 17.83
C GLN A 204 -5.19 -3.29 19.01
N ASP A 205 -4.38 -2.23 18.84
CA ASP A 205 -4.17 -1.21 19.87
C ASP A 205 -5.46 -0.38 20.02
N THR A 206 -6.31 -0.81 20.95
CA THR A 206 -7.64 -0.22 21.15
C THR A 206 -7.56 1.25 21.57
N LEU A 207 -6.52 1.65 22.30
CA LEU A 207 -6.32 3.03 22.73
C LEU A 207 -6.01 3.94 21.52
N LEU A 208 -5.04 3.55 20.70
CA LEU A 208 -4.70 4.32 19.49
C LEU A 208 -5.89 4.36 18.51
N ARG A 209 -6.56 3.24 18.29
CA ARG A 209 -7.74 3.19 17.41
C ARG A 209 -8.88 4.08 17.88
N LYS A 210 -9.16 4.10 19.19
CA LYS A 210 -10.19 4.98 19.77
C LYS A 210 -9.86 6.46 19.58
N ASN A 211 -8.58 6.80 19.58
CA ASN A 211 -8.09 8.17 19.46
C ASN A 211 -7.74 8.56 18.02
N ALA A 212 -8.01 7.73 17.01
CA ALA A 212 -7.71 8.05 15.62
C ALA A 212 -8.57 9.21 15.10
N MET A 213 -9.88 9.16 15.34
CA MET A 213 -10.83 10.23 14.97
C MET A 213 -11.11 11.11 16.19
N THR A 214 -10.18 11.99 16.54
CA THR A 214 -10.40 13.04 17.53
C THR A 214 -11.46 14.04 17.06
N ALA A 215 -11.97 14.89 17.93
CA ALA A 215 -12.91 15.94 17.52
C ALA A 215 -12.30 16.87 16.46
N GLU A 216 -11.01 17.19 16.59
CA GLU A 216 -10.26 18.02 15.65
C GLU A 216 -10.08 17.31 14.30
N ALA A 217 -9.66 16.05 14.29
CA ALA A 217 -9.52 15.25 13.08
C ALA A 217 -10.86 15.05 12.37
N THR A 218 -11.94 14.81 13.14
CA THR A 218 -13.30 14.68 12.60
C THR A 218 -13.74 15.96 11.91
N LYS A 219 -13.58 17.10 12.59
CA LYS A 219 -13.94 18.40 12.03
C LYS A 219 -13.17 18.69 10.73
N ALA A 220 -11.84 18.51 10.73
CA ALA A 220 -11.03 18.74 9.54
C ALA A 220 -11.42 17.80 8.38
N TYR A 221 -11.75 16.54 8.69
CA TYR A 221 -12.22 15.59 7.69
C TYR A 221 -13.58 15.94 7.12
N ASP A 222 -14.52 16.36 7.97
CA ASP A 222 -15.86 16.77 7.51
C ASP A 222 -15.79 18.02 6.62
N GLU A 223 -14.96 19.01 6.98
CA GLU A 223 -14.69 20.21 6.16
C GLU A 223 -14.06 19.81 4.81
N PHE A 224 -13.09 18.91 4.82
CA PHE A 224 -12.46 18.39 3.59
C PHE A 224 -13.45 17.72 2.64
N ILE A 225 -14.38 16.91 3.18
CA ILE A 225 -15.47 16.26 2.41
C ILE A 225 -16.45 17.30 1.88
N GLU A 226 -16.88 18.27 2.70
CA GLU A 226 -17.88 19.26 2.32
C GLU A 226 -17.43 20.09 1.10
N GLU A 227 -16.17 20.48 1.06
CA GLU A 227 -15.59 21.19 -0.09
C GLU A 227 -15.57 20.35 -1.38
N ARG A 228 -15.57 19.03 -1.27
CA ARG A 228 -15.40 18.06 -2.36
C ARG A 228 -16.62 17.16 -2.57
N LYS A 229 -17.77 17.56 -2.02
CA LYS A 229 -19.01 16.78 -2.16
C LYS A 229 -19.43 16.62 -3.62
N PRO A 230 -20.12 15.53 -3.96
CA PRO A 230 -20.60 15.30 -5.31
C PRO A 230 -21.61 16.38 -5.74
N ASN A 231 -21.71 16.62 -7.04
CA ASN A 231 -22.74 17.45 -7.62
C ASN A 231 -24.03 16.63 -7.86
N GLU A 232 -25.10 17.32 -8.26
CA GLU A 232 -26.41 16.70 -8.52
C GLU A 232 -26.48 15.82 -9.79
N ARG A 233 -25.38 15.67 -10.54
CA ARG A 233 -25.40 14.98 -11.84
C ARG A 233 -25.88 13.54 -11.73
N LEU A 234 -25.41 12.79 -10.73
CA LEU A 234 -25.82 11.39 -10.53
C LEU A 234 -27.33 11.31 -10.19
N MET A 235 -27.82 12.22 -9.35
CA MET A 235 -29.24 12.26 -8.99
C MET A 235 -30.13 12.49 -10.23
N LYS A 236 -29.75 13.42 -11.11
CA LYS A 236 -30.46 13.68 -12.39
C LYS A 236 -30.38 12.49 -13.36
N LEU A 237 -29.32 11.68 -13.28
CA LEU A 237 -29.15 10.48 -14.11
C LEU A 237 -30.00 9.31 -13.62
N LEU A 238 -30.10 9.11 -12.31
CA LEU A 238 -30.75 7.94 -11.72
C LEU A 238 -32.23 8.11 -11.47
N PHE A 239 -32.73 9.35 -11.31
CA PHE A 239 -34.13 9.63 -10.95
C PHE A 239 -34.82 10.49 -11.99
N VAL A 240 -36.10 10.19 -12.21
CA VAL A 240 -36.98 10.97 -13.13
C VAL A 240 -37.14 12.41 -12.61
N ASN A 241 -37.33 12.54 -11.29
CA ASN A 241 -37.35 13.81 -10.59
C ASN A 241 -36.54 13.64 -9.29
N PRO A 242 -35.31 14.22 -9.18
CA PRO A 242 -34.50 14.14 -7.98
C PRO A 242 -35.19 14.65 -6.71
N ASP A 243 -36.05 15.67 -6.81
CA ASP A 243 -36.74 16.24 -5.65
C ASP A 243 -37.69 15.26 -4.99
N SER A 244 -38.29 14.36 -5.78
CA SER A 244 -39.22 13.35 -5.28
C SER A 244 -38.58 12.30 -4.35
N VAL A 245 -37.26 12.19 -4.32
CA VAL A 245 -36.53 11.20 -3.53
C VAL A 245 -35.70 11.81 -2.40
N ARG A 246 -35.67 13.13 -2.20
CA ARG A 246 -34.85 13.82 -1.18
C ARG A 246 -35.07 13.31 0.25
N GLY A 247 -36.24 12.80 0.58
CA GLY A 247 -36.56 12.25 1.90
C GLY A 247 -36.13 10.80 2.12
N VAL A 248 -35.72 10.07 1.05
CA VAL A 248 -35.45 8.64 1.10
C VAL A 248 -34.04 8.27 0.56
N VAL A 249 -33.41 9.19 -0.17
CA VAL A 249 -32.08 9.02 -0.77
C VAL A 249 -31.17 10.11 -0.26
N ASN A 250 -30.04 9.70 0.33
CA ASN A 250 -28.92 10.59 0.63
C ASN A 250 -27.94 10.56 -0.56
N ASP A 251 -27.80 11.67 -1.24
CA ASP A 251 -27.01 11.81 -2.48
C ASP A 251 -25.53 11.57 -2.26
N ILE A 252 -24.95 12.06 -1.15
CA ILE A 252 -23.55 11.87 -0.80
C ILE A 252 -23.22 10.39 -0.63
N TRP A 253 -24.01 9.69 0.20
CA TRP A 253 -23.80 8.26 0.46
C TRP A 253 -24.14 7.38 -0.75
N LEU A 254 -25.13 7.76 -1.56
CA LEU A 254 -25.43 7.05 -2.79
C LEU A 254 -24.24 7.12 -3.78
N ASN A 255 -23.70 8.32 -4.00
CA ASN A 255 -22.49 8.51 -4.82
C ASN A 255 -21.32 7.68 -4.29
N TYR A 256 -21.01 7.83 -3.01
CA TYR A 256 -19.89 7.15 -2.35
C TYR A 256 -19.96 5.63 -2.54
N TYR A 257 -21.07 5.02 -2.16
CA TYR A 257 -21.18 3.57 -2.20
C TYR A 257 -21.31 3.00 -3.61
N LEU A 258 -21.95 3.70 -4.55
CA LEU A 258 -22.03 3.23 -5.94
C LEU A 258 -20.65 3.27 -6.62
N ILE A 259 -19.85 4.33 -6.42
CA ILE A 259 -18.46 4.35 -6.92
C ILE A 259 -17.67 3.18 -6.30
N LYS A 260 -17.74 3.02 -4.98
CA LYS A 260 -17.04 1.92 -4.30
C LYS A 260 -17.48 0.55 -4.82
N MET A 261 -18.78 0.32 -5.02
CA MET A 261 -19.28 -0.95 -5.56
C MET A 261 -18.78 -1.19 -6.98
N GLY A 262 -18.73 -0.16 -7.84
CA GLY A 262 -18.17 -0.28 -9.18
C GLY A 262 -16.69 -0.61 -9.18
N LEU A 263 -15.89 0.10 -8.39
CA LEU A 263 -14.45 -0.14 -8.26
C LEU A 263 -14.14 -1.50 -7.62
N PHE A 264 -14.95 -1.90 -6.63
CA PHE A 264 -14.84 -3.22 -6.00
C PHE A 264 -14.97 -4.36 -7.01
N GLN A 265 -15.89 -4.24 -8.00
CA GLN A 265 -16.13 -5.29 -9.01
C GLN A 265 -14.87 -5.67 -9.80
N MET A 266 -13.84 -4.82 -9.86
CA MET A 266 -12.55 -5.14 -10.47
C MET A 266 -11.91 -6.41 -9.87
N ASN A 267 -12.26 -6.77 -8.63
CA ASN A 267 -11.79 -7.98 -7.94
C ASN A 267 -12.60 -9.23 -8.27
N THR A 268 -13.65 -9.13 -9.07
CA THR A 268 -14.55 -10.21 -9.47
C THR A 268 -14.66 -10.31 -10.99
N HIS A 269 -15.24 -11.39 -11.47
CA HIS A 269 -15.50 -11.59 -12.89
C HIS A 269 -16.67 -10.70 -13.43
N LEU A 270 -17.49 -10.14 -12.54
CA LEU A 270 -18.62 -9.28 -12.91
C LEU A 270 -18.23 -7.86 -13.34
N TYR A 271 -16.97 -7.46 -13.23
CA TYR A 271 -16.55 -6.09 -13.51
C TYR A 271 -17.01 -5.58 -14.88
N LYS A 272 -16.88 -6.41 -15.92
CA LYS A 272 -17.27 -6.05 -17.29
C LYS A 272 -18.78 -6.03 -17.52
N ASP A 273 -19.58 -6.69 -16.69
CA ASP A 273 -21.00 -6.91 -16.89
C ASP A 273 -21.87 -5.87 -16.18
N THR A 274 -21.37 -5.32 -15.06
CA THR A 274 -22.14 -4.36 -14.24
C THR A 274 -21.95 -2.90 -14.63
N TYR A 275 -20.78 -2.52 -15.18
CA TYR A 275 -20.48 -1.16 -15.68
C TYR A 275 -20.89 0.01 -14.75
N ILE A 276 -20.88 -0.19 -13.43
CA ILE A 276 -21.31 0.86 -12.50
C ILE A 276 -20.35 2.04 -12.53
N THR A 277 -19.04 1.80 -12.70
CA THR A 277 -18.05 2.87 -12.79
C THR A 277 -18.26 3.80 -13.99
N ASN A 278 -18.86 3.31 -15.08
CA ASN A 278 -19.17 4.12 -16.27
C ASN A 278 -20.28 5.17 -16.03
N LEU A 279 -20.94 5.14 -14.87
CA LEU A 279 -21.88 6.18 -14.46
C LEU A 279 -21.17 7.46 -14.04
N PHE A 280 -19.88 7.38 -13.70
CA PHE A 280 -19.11 8.45 -13.08
C PHE A 280 -18.03 8.99 -14.02
N THR A 281 -17.76 10.26 -13.89
CA THR A 281 -16.61 10.89 -14.50
C THR A 281 -15.35 10.58 -13.69
N ASP A 282 -14.17 10.64 -14.32
CA ASP A 282 -12.91 10.44 -13.61
C ASP A 282 -12.71 11.47 -12.47
N HIS A 283 -13.22 12.68 -12.63
CA HIS A 283 -13.21 13.70 -11.57
C HIS A 283 -14.08 13.32 -10.36
N GLU A 284 -15.23 12.67 -10.55
CA GLU A 284 -16.07 12.19 -9.45
C GLU A 284 -15.39 11.04 -8.72
N ILE A 285 -14.77 10.13 -9.46
CA ILE A 285 -13.98 9.02 -8.92
C ILE A 285 -12.76 9.55 -8.18
N TYR A 286 -12.07 10.56 -8.73
CA TYR A 286 -10.92 11.21 -8.09
C TYR A 286 -11.30 11.87 -6.76
N ARG A 287 -12.43 12.58 -6.67
CA ARG A 287 -12.91 13.16 -5.40
C ARG A 287 -13.14 12.11 -4.33
N LEU A 288 -13.73 10.97 -4.70
CA LEU A 288 -13.89 9.85 -3.77
C LEU A 288 -12.53 9.32 -3.31
N TRP A 289 -11.58 9.17 -4.23
CA TRP A 289 -10.23 8.74 -3.89
C TRP A 289 -9.56 9.71 -2.89
N GLN A 290 -9.74 11.01 -3.05
CA GLN A 290 -9.22 12.00 -2.09
C GLN A 290 -9.80 11.79 -0.68
N TRP A 291 -11.11 11.53 -0.56
CA TRP A 291 -11.76 11.23 0.73
C TRP A 291 -11.16 9.98 1.38
N GLU A 292 -11.03 8.91 0.61
CA GLU A 292 -10.45 7.65 1.08
C GLU A 292 -8.99 7.86 1.50
N ASN A 293 -8.19 8.57 0.72
CA ASN A 293 -6.78 8.81 1.02
C ASN A 293 -6.59 9.57 2.33
N VAL A 294 -7.37 10.63 2.54
CA VAL A 294 -7.37 11.40 3.79
C VAL A 294 -7.85 10.57 4.97
N TRP A 295 -8.91 9.77 4.79
CA TRP A 295 -9.38 8.86 5.84
C TRP A 295 -8.30 7.85 6.25
N TRP A 296 -7.61 7.24 5.28
CA TRP A 296 -6.52 6.30 5.55
C TRP A 296 -5.35 6.98 6.26
N TYR A 297 -5.06 8.24 5.92
CA TYR A 297 -4.01 9.01 6.61
C TYR A 297 -4.37 9.27 8.08
N ILE A 298 -5.58 9.73 8.36
CA ILE A 298 -6.03 9.99 9.74
C ILE A 298 -6.03 8.70 10.57
N MET A 299 -6.53 7.61 9.99
CA MET A 299 -6.72 6.35 10.71
C MET A 299 -5.44 5.54 10.93
N HIS A 300 -4.44 5.68 10.05
CA HIS A 300 -3.28 4.80 10.03
C HIS A 300 -1.93 5.50 9.81
N GLY A 301 -1.95 6.72 9.31
CA GLY A 301 -0.77 7.55 9.09
C GLY A 301 -0.37 8.37 10.31
N PRO A 302 0.74 9.11 10.24
CA PRO A 302 1.22 9.96 11.33
C PRO A 302 0.54 11.35 11.33
N CYS A 303 -0.80 11.36 11.33
CA CYS A 303 -1.63 12.56 11.31
C CYS A 303 -1.48 13.37 12.60
N LEU A 304 -1.05 14.64 12.50
CA LEU A 304 -0.86 15.49 13.68
C LEU A 304 -2.17 15.86 14.38
N LEU A 305 -3.31 15.88 13.67
CA LEU A 305 -4.64 16.15 14.26
C LEU A 305 -5.07 15.12 15.32
N ASN A 306 -4.43 13.94 15.34
CA ASN A 306 -4.64 12.91 16.37
C ASN A 306 -3.34 12.54 17.12
N GLY A 307 -2.34 13.42 17.05
CA GLY A 307 -1.06 13.28 17.75
C GLY A 307 -0.02 12.42 17.05
N GLY A 308 -0.23 12.01 15.78
CA GLY A 308 0.79 11.37 14.94
C GLY A 308 1.19 9.94 15.36
N LYS A 309 0.41 9.28 16.23
CA LYS A 309 0.86 8.02 16.88
C LYS A 309 0.24 6.76 16.28
N GLN A 310 -0.64 6.86 15.29
CA GLN A 310 -1.29 5.69 14.68
C GLN A 310 -0.31 4.64 14.12
N PRO A 311 0.82 4.99 13.49
CA PRO A 311 1.79 4.01 13.02
C PRO A 311 2.34 3.08 14.11
N TYR A 312 2.42 3.54 15.37
CA TYR A 312 2.89 2.72 16.49
C TYR A 312 1.96 1.56 16.87
N THR A 313 0.77 1.47 16.26
CA THR A 313 -0.04 0.24 16.33
C THR A 313 0.76 -0.98 15.88
N GLN A 314 1.75 -0.82 14.99
CA GLN A 314 2.56 -1.91 14.45
C GLN A 314 3.95 -2.06 15.09
N ARG A 315 4.19 -1.43 16.25
CA ARG A 315 5.47 -1.56 16.99
C ARG A 315 5.84 -3.00 17.35
N TYR A 316 4.84 -3.83 17.68
CA TYR A 316 5.07 -5.24 18.01
C TYR A 316 5.48 -6.06 16.78
N LEU A 317 4.84 -5.82 15.63
CA LEU A 317 5.21 -6.50 14.38
C LEU A 317 6.62 -6.11 13.95
N LEU A 318 6.96 -4.81 14.01
CA LEU A 318 8.32 -4.36 13.66
C LEU A 318 9.37 -4.97 14.59
N ARG A 319 9.11 -4.99 15.91
CA ARG A 319 10.02 -5.65 16.88
C ARG A 319 10.16 -7.14 16.59
N GLN A 320 9.05 -7.83 16.23
CA GLN A 320 9.12 -9.26 15.89
C GLN A 320 9.90 -9.50 14.60
N ILE A 321 9.73 -8.66 13.57
CA ILE A 321 10.55 -8.73 12.34
C ILE A 321 12.04 -8.60 12.67
N ILE A 322 12.40 -7.65 13.54
CA ILE A 322 13.79 -7.44 13.96
C ILE A 322 14.32 -8.67 14.71
N ASN A 323 13.59 -9.18 15.70
CA ASN A 323 14.01 -10.33 16.50
C ASN A 323 14.14 -11.61 15.67
N ASP A 324 13.20 -11.82 14.74
CA ASP A 324 13.24 -12.97 13.83
C ASP A 324 14.47 -12.87 12.89
N ALA A 325 14.77 -11.68 12.36
CA ALA A 325 15.95 -11.47 11.53
C ALA A 325 17.26 -11.70 12.31
N ASP A 326 17.39 -11.14 13.53
CA ASP A 326 18.53 -11.39 14.41
C ASP A 326 18.78 -12.89 14.69
N SER A 327 17.68 -13.66 14.77
CA SER A 327 17.75 -15.12 14.97
C SER A 327 18.17 -15.83 13.68
N CYS A 328 17.59 -15.43 12.55
CA CYS A 328 17.89 -16.03 11.23
C CYS A 328 19.31 -15.78 10.76
N MET A 329 19.92 -14.63 11.10
CA MET A 329 21.31 -14.34 10.74
C MET A 329 22.33 -15.33 11.33
N LYS A 330 21.98 -16.00 12.42
CA LYS A 330 22.82 -17.00 13.09
C LYS A 330 22.73 -18.39 12.45
N LEU A 331 21.84 -18.56 11.48
CA LEU A 331 21.61 -19.82 10.80
C LEU A 331 22.39 -19.87 9.49
N GLU A 332 22.89 -21.04 9.14
CA GLU A 332 23.57 -21.25 7.85
C GLU A 332 22.60 -21.06 6.67
N ARG A 333 21.40 -21.63 6.75
CA ARG A 333 20.36 -21.60 5.70
C ARG A 333 19.01 -21.21 6.29
N PRO A 334 18.78 -19.93 6.65
CA PRO A 334 17.54 -19.50 7.29
C PRO A 334 16.33 -19.51 6.36
N GLY A 335 16.55 -19.40 5.03
CA GLY A 335 15.48 -19.42 4.04
C GLY A 335 14.57 -18.19 4.10
N VAL A 336 13.24 -18.38 4.23
CA VAL A 336 12.28 -17.28 4.17
C VAL A 336 11.23 -17.35 5.27
N GLN A 337 10.91 -16.20 5.85
CA GLN A 337 9.75 -16.04 6.74
C GLN A 337 8.66 -15.26 6.03
N LEU A 338 7.52 -15.90 5.82
CA LEU A 338 6.34 -15.33 5.19
C LEU A 338 5.27 -15.01 6.23
N ARG A 339 4.73 -13.78 6.21
CA ARG A 339 3.61 -13.36 7.06
C ARG A 339 2.49 -12.84 6.19
N PHE A 340 1.25 -13.33 6.41
CA PHE A 340 0.07 -12.96 5.64
C PHE A 340 -0.99 -12.31 6.53
N GLY A 341 -1.40 -11.10 6.19
CA GLY A 341 -2.33 -10.31 6.99
C GLY A 341 -3.11 -9.28 6.17
N HIS A 342 -3.13 -8.04 6.65
CA HIS A 342 -4.09 -7.01 6.24
C HIS A 342 -3.44 -5.67 5.90
N GLU A 343 -4.14 -4.85 5.09
CA GLU A 343 -3.77 -3.47 4.78
C GLU A 343 -3.71 -2.57 6.02
N THR A 344 -4.60 -2.81 6.99
CA THR A 344 -4.66 -2.09 8.28
C THR A 344 -3.45 -2.35 9.17
N VAL A 345 -2.60 -3.30 8.78
CA VAL A 345 -1.31 -3.60 9.41
C VAL A 345 -0.17 -3.10 8.52
N LEU A 346 -0.24 -3.38 7.21
CA LEU A 346 0.84 -3.02 6.29
C LEU A 346 1.04 -1.51 6.18
N LEU A 347 -0.05 -0.73 6.02
CA LEU A 347 0.05 0.73 5.88
C LEU A 347 0.69 1.39 7.11
N PRO A 348 0.20 1.19 8.35
CA PRO A 348 0.86 1.79 9.50
C PRO A 348 2.26 1.23 9.77
N LEU A 349 2.61 0.00 9.34
CA LEU A 349 3.98 -0.50 9.39
C LEU A 349 4.89 0.28 8.44
N VAL A 350 4.45 0.52 7.20
CA VAL A 350 5.16 1.34 6.21
C VAL A 350 5.37 2.77 6.73
N CYS A 351 4.35 3.36 7.37
CA CYS A 351 4.44 4.68 7.99
C CYS A 351 5.39 4.67 9.21
N LEU A 352 5.36 3.64 10.05
CA LEU A 352 6.24 3.53 11.23
C LEU A 352 7.72 3.46 10.84
N ILE A 353 8.01 2.72 9.77
CA ILE A 353 9.35 2.59 9.20
C ILE A 353 9.73 3.84 8.39
N GLY A 354 8.78 4.59 7.83
CA GLY A 354 9.03 5.76 6.99
C GLY A 354 9.43 5.41 5.56
N ILE A 355 9.02 4.22 5.08
CA ILE A 355 9.34 3.76 3.73
C ILE A 355 8.84 4.77 2.69
N ASN A 356 9.71 5.19 1.76
CA ASN A 356 9.39 6.14 0.67
C ASN A 356 8.76 7.46 1.16
N GLY A 357 9.05 7.91 2.39
CA GLY A 357 8.50 9.15 2.95
C GLY A 357 7.06 9.03 3.49
N PHE A 358 6.55 7.82 3.71
CA PHE A 358 5.22 7.61 4.30
C PHE A 358 5.12 7.98 5.79
N ASP A 359 6.22 8.38 6.42
CA ASP A 359 6.27 8.99 7.75
C ASP A 359 5.98 10.50 7.76
N LEU A 360 5.44 11.04 6.68
CA LEU A 360 5.03 12.43 6.55
C LEU A 360 4.06 12.83 7.67
N GLU A 361 4.49 13.71 8.56
CA GLU A 361 3.67 14.30 9.63
C GLU A 361 3.09 15.65 9.15
N THR A 362 1.76 15.78 9.17
CA THR A 362 1.06 17.03 8.86
C THR A 362 -0.32 17.08 9.54
N ASP A 363 -0.81 18.29 9.81
CA ASP A 363 -2.20 18.59 10.18
C ASP A 363 -3.01 19.12 8.97
N ARG A 364 -2.35 19.35 7.82
CA ARG A 364 -2.92 19.92 6.60
C ARG A 364 -3.27 18.81 5.61
N LEU A 365 -4.54 18.39 5.65
CA LEU A 365 -5.03 17.27 4.88
C LEU A 365 -4.99 17.51 3.36
N GLU A 366 -5.10 18.77 2.94
CA GLU A 366 -5.04 19.20 1.53
C GLU A 366 -3.65 19.01 0.88
N GLU A 367 -2.58 18.95 1.68
CA GLU A 367 -1.20 18.84 1.17
C GLU A 367 -0.79 17.38 0.90
N LEU A 368 -1.55 16.39 1.37
CA LEU A 368 -1.18 14.97 1.28
C LEU A 368 -0.89 14.52 -0.15
N GLU A 369 -1.73 14.95 -1.09
CA GLU A 369 -1.57 14.57 -2.50
C GLU A 369 -0.31 15.17 -3.10
N GLU A 370 -0.07 16.46 -2.90
CA GLU A 370 1.11 17.17 -3.40
C GLU A 370 2.41 16.60 -2.81
N LYS A 371 2.38 16.24 -1.53
CA LYS A 371 3.51 15.62 -0.84
C LYS A 371 3.69 14.13 -1.16
N GLY A 372 2.85 13.56 -2.03
CA GLY A 372 2.97 12.19 -2.52
C GLY A 372 2.53 11.11 -1.53
N TRP A 373 1.85 11.49 -0.43
CA TRP A 373 1.30 10.52 0.50
C TRP A 373 -0.01 9.91 -0.06
N TRP A 374 0.10 8.79 -0.74
CA TRP A 374 -1.00 8.12 -1.44
C TRP A 374 -1.12 6.68 -0.96
N ALA A 375 -2.07 6.41 -0.10
CA ALA A 375 -2.29 5.08 0.48
C ALA A 375 -2.41 3.98 -0.59
N SER A 376 -3.02 4.29 -1.75
CA SER A 376 -3.14 3.37 -2.88
C SER A 376 -1.80 2.85 -3.44
N LYS A 377 -0.68 3.53 -3.19
CA LYS A 377 0.66 3.03 -3.56
C LYS A 377 1.17 1.95 -2.62
N VAL A 378 0.65 1.90 -1.39
CA VAL A 378 1.13 0.98 -0.35
C VAL A 378 0.38 -0.34 -0.39
N PHE A 379 -0.95 -0.30 -0.48
CA PHE A 379 -1.77 -1.44 -0.11
C PHE A 379 -2.72 -2.02 -1.19
N PRO A 380 -2.38 -2.11 -2.48
CA PRO A 380 -3.24 -2.89 -3.38
C PRO A 380 -3.47 -4.30 -2.81
N MET A 381 -4.50 -5.02 -3.29
CA MET A 381 -4.73 -6.42 -2.92
C MET A 381 -3.49 -7.25 -3.23
N GLY A 382 -3.01 -8.06 -2.28
CA GLY A 382 -1.76 -8.81 -2.43
C GLY A 382 -0.48 -7.99 -2.17
N SER A 383 -0.62 -6.71 -1.75
CA SER A 383 0.54 -5.86 -1.42
C SER A 383 1.47 -6.53 -0.41
N ASN A 384 2.76 -6.22 -0.52
CA ASN A 384 3.76 -6.86 0.31
C ASN A 384 4.97 -5.97 0.57
N LEU A 385 5.58 -6.21 1.71
CA LEU A 385 6.84 -5.64 2.16
C LEU A 385 7.83 -6.79 2.32
N GLN A 386 9.00 -6.68 1.70
CA GLN A 386 10.05 -7.69 1.75
C GLN A 386 11.35 -7.04 2.17
N PHE A 387 12.02 -7.61 3.15
CA PHE A 387 13.40 -7.32 3.53
C PHE A 387 14.27 -8.43 2.99
N ILE A 388 15.19 -8.12 2.09
CA ILE A 388 16.09 -9.08 1.46
C ILE A 388 17.47 -8.87 2.05
N PHE A 389 17.99 -9.88 2.73
CA PHE A 389 19.26 -9.81 3.47
C PHE A 389 20.40 -10.45 2.69
N TYR A 390 21.57 -9.81 2.74
CA TYR A 390 22.77 -10.17 2.01
C TYR A 390 23.95 -10.29 2.96
N ARG A 391 24.77 -11.35 2.79
CA ARG A 391 26.01 -11.55 3.56
C ARG A 391 27.09 -12.17 2.69
N ARG A 392 28.35 -12.07 3.11
CA ARG A 392 29.48 -12.75 2.49
C ARG A 392 29.52 -14.24 2.87
N ASP A 393 29.36 -14.49 4.16
CA ASP A 393 29.26 -15.82 4.76
C ASP A 393 28.57 -15.75 6.12
N ILE A 394 28.49 -16.86 6.86
CA ILE A 394 27.82 -16.94 8.16
C ILE A 394 28.50 -16.10 9.27
N HIS A 395 29.74 -15.69 9.08
CA HIS A 395 30.50 -14.89 10.03
C HIS A 395 30.54 -13.40 9.66
N ASP A 396 29.76 -13.00 8.61
CA ASP A 396 29.69 -11.62 8.19
C ASP A 396 28.98 -10.77 9.26
N GLU A 397 29.76 -9.94 9.97
CA GLU A 397 29.24 -9.03 11.00
C GLU A 397 28.55 -7.80 10.40
N ASP A 398 28.77 -7.52 9.11
CA ASP A 398 28.20 -6.39 8.39
C ASP A 398 27.13 -6.85 7.39
N VAL A 399 26.05 -7.43 7.89
CA VAL A 399 24.92 -7.86 7.08
C VAL A 399 24.21 -6.65 6.45
N LEU A 400 24.07 -6.67 5.14
CA LEU A 400 23.30 -5.68 4.38
C LEU A 400 21.90 -6.19 4.08
N PHE A 401 20.97 -5.26 3.91
CA PHE A 401 19.63 -5.60 3.41
C PHE A 401 19.11 -4.51 2.49
N LYS A 402 18.13 -4.84 1.66
CA LYS A 402 17.29 -3.86 0.96
C LYS A 402 15.83 -4.15 1.20
N VAL A 403 14.99 -3.13 0.98
CA VAL A 403 13.56 -3.21 1.18
C VAL A 403 12.85 -3.15 -0.16
N LEU A 404 11.88 -4.04 -0.35
CA LEU A 404 10.96 -3.98 -1.48
C LEU A 404 9.54 -3.71 -0.97
N LEU A 405 8.90 -2.68 -1.50
CA LEU A 405 7.48 -2.43 -1.34
C LEU A 405 6.77 -2.79 -2.66
N ASN A 406 5.85 -3.74 -2.61
CA ASN A 406 5.17 -4.24 -3.80
C ASN A 406 6.17 -4.68 -4.89
N GLU A 407 7.21 -5.41 -4.48
CA GLU A 407 8.27 -5.96 -5.33
C GLU A 407 9.15 -4.91 -6.05
N ARG A 408 9.11 -3.63 -5.60
CA ARG A 408 9.94 -2.52 -6.09
C ARG A 408 10.85 -2.02 -4.98
N GLU A 409 12.10 -1.70 -5.31
CA GLU A 409 13.05 -1.14 -4.35
C GLU A 409 12.48 0.13 -3.70
N ALA A 410 12.62 0.21 -2.39
CA ALA A 410 12.09 1.29 -1.57
C ALA A 410 13.20 1.93 -0.73
N THR A 411 13.01 3.20 -0.38
CA THR A 411 13.97 3.96 0.44
C THR A 411 13.53 4.00 1.91
N LEU A 412 14.52 4.09 2.80
CA LEU A 412 14.33 4.28 4.24
C LEU A 412 14.84 5.66 4.67
N PRO A 413 14.28 6.28 5.72
CA PRO A 413 14.72 7.58 6.23
C PRO A 413 15.95 7.48 7.16
N ILE A 414 16.79 6.47 6.96
CA ILE A 414 18.06 6.29 7.66
C ILE A 414 19.22 6.44 6.67
N PRO A 415 20.36 6.99 7.10
CA PRO A 415 21.50 7.15 6.20
C PRO A 415 22.06 5.80 5.75
N THR A 416 22.62 5.78 4.55
CA THR A 416 23.38 4.65 4.03
C THR A 416 24.44 5.16 3.06
N ASP A 417 25.56 4.50 2.99
CA ASP A 417 26.65 4.74 2.04
C ASP A 417 26.59 3.84 0.80
N ILE A 418 25.65 2.90 0.77
CA ILE A 418 25.52 1.86 -0.26
C ILE A 418 24.07 1.70 -0.80
N ALA A 419 23.35 2.81 -1.03
CA ALA A 419 21.98 2.75 -1.55
C ALA A 419 21.86 1.85 -2.81
N PRO A 420 20.79 1.03 -2.94
CA PRO A 420 19.58 0.93 -2.13
C PRO A 420 19.71 -0.04 -0.94
N TYR A 421 20.91 -0.40 -0.54
CA TYR A 421 21.19 -1.27 0.60
C TYR A 421 21.37 -0.44 1.88
N TYR A 422 21.15 -1.09 3.02
CA TYR A 422 21.27 -0.53 4.35
C TYR A 422 21.98 -1.52 5.25
N HIS A 423 22.76 -1.02 6.22
CA HIS A 423 23.36 -1.85 7.26
C HIS A 423 22.29 -2.29 8.25
N TRP A 424 22.25 -3.61 8.53
CA TRP A 424 21.22 -4.16 9.42
C TRP A 424 21.31 -3.62 10.84
N LEU A 425 22.52 -3.46 11.37
CA LEU A 425 22.71 -2.97 12.74
C LEU A 425 22.18 -1.54 12.91
N ASP A 426 22.37 -0.67 11.93
CA ASP A 426 21.86 0.71 11.97
C ASP A 426 20.33 0.73 11.96
N PHE A 427 19.72 -0.08 11.11
CA PHE A 427 18.24 -0.25 11.08
C PHE A 427 17.73 -0.75 12.43
N ARG A 428 18.32 -1.81 12.92
CA ARG A 428 17.96 -2.45 14.18
C ARG A 428 17.99 -1.47 15.35
N GLU A 429 19.12 -0.80 15.53
CA GLU A 429 19.33 0.18 16.62
C GLU A 429 18.35 1.34 16.51
N HIS A 430 18.20 1.92 15.32
CA HIS A 430 17.30 3.05 15.08
C HIS A 430 15.85 2.71 15.46
N TYR A 431 15.31 1.59 14.95
CA TYR A 431 13.90 1.27 15.15
C TYR A 431 13.60 0.70 16.53
N LEU A 432 14.48 -0.06 17.16
CA LEU A 432 14.31 -0.45 18.55
C LEU A 432 14.27 0.77 19.48
N LYS A 433 15.19 1.72 19.30
CA LYS A 433 15.20 2.98 20.07
C LYS A 433 13.92 3.81 19.82
N LYS A 434 13.44 3.89 18.57
CA LYS A 434 12.19 4.58 18.22
C LYS A 434 10.98 3.96 18.93
N ILE A 435 10.89 2.62 18.97
CA ILE A 435 9.82 1.88 19.65
C ILE A 435 9.89 2.08 21.16
N GLU A 436 11.07 1.96 21.76
CA GLU A 436 11.29 2.12 23.20
C GLU A 436 10.93 3.53 23.67
N ALA A 437 11.34 4.56 22.94
CA ALA A 437 10.98 5.95 23.25
C ALA A 437 9.46 6.16 23.27
N TYR A 438 8.73 5.58 22.31
CA TYR A 438 7.28 5.64 22.30
C TYR A 438 6.66 4.91 23.51
N GLU A 439 7.15 3.73 23.87
CA GLU A 439 6.63 2.96 25.02
C GLU A 439 6.87 3.68 26.34
N GLN A 440 8.01 4.33 26.51
CA GLN A 440 8.31 5.16 27.68
C GLN A 440 7.32 6.35 27.81
N LEU A 441 7.08 7.07 26.70
CA LEU A 441 6.11 8.16 26.68
C LEU A 441 4.70 7.69 27.02
N ARG A 442 4.28 6.56 26.48
CA ARG A 442 2.97 5.96 26.73
C ARG A 442 2.80 5.60 28.22
N ASN A 443 3.80 4.99 28.84
CA ASN A 443 3.78 4.59 30.24
C ASN A 443 3.75 5.82 31.17
N ALA A 444 4.52 6.87 30.86
CA ALA A 444 4.52 8.11 31.62
C ALA A 444 3.17 8.85 31.57
N THR A 445 2.45 8.74 30.45
CA THR A 445 1.11 9.34 30.31
C THR A 445 0.05 8.53 31.08
N SER A 446 0.15 7.21 31.11
CA SER A 446 -0.77 6.33 31.84
C SER A 446 -0.63 6.48 33.38
N SER A 447 0.57 6.76 33.89
CA SER A 447 0.82 6.96 35.33
C SER A 447 0.37 8.32 35.84
N LYS A 448 0.15 9.32 34.97
CA LYS A 448 -0.36 10.65 35.34
C LYS A 448 -1.89 10.73 35.33
N GLY A 449 -2.58 9.72 34.81
CA GLY A 449 -4.03 9.65 34.72
C GLY A 449 -4.68 8.76 35.75
N GLN A 450 -3.89 8.17 36.67
CA GLN A 450 -4.32 7.50 37.89
C GLN A 450 -4.14 8.42 39.11
#